data_b8be15e9949c6cbccff2afa79e203b63
#
_entry.id   b8be15e9949c6cbccff2afa79e203b63
#
_cell.length_a   1.000
_cell.length_b   1.000
_cell.length_c   1.000
_cell.angle_alpha   90.00
_cell.angle_beta   90.00
_cell.angle_gamma   90.00
#
_symmetry.space_group_name_H-M   'P 1'
#
loop_
_entity.id
_entity.type
_entity.pdbx_description
1 polymer ?
#
loop_
_entity_poly.entity_id
_entity_poly.type
_entity_poly.pdbx_seq_one_letter_code
_entity_poly.pdbx_strand_id
1 'polypeptide(L)'
;MKKDVFNHKRGWENWKAQLTPKYIVEGLTKENSKLFIDYLLDLEKGVNIPKNAPKGPRDIKTLNRLRSKISAIFKLLQKEGIKDISKATEKQVINFFSEWHKNHTVDYAKRFRAFWNWWMTKNRREGNIVPDITIDLSTSEKNSGESMFVWLTKEEFDKFRKYFDKDKQTILQFCFDTIIRAPTELMSLKTENIYEKGDEVWVDIPNDISKTIGRKFNLVYSGNSVLEYIKRHDKKQGDYLFEFDSTMFNREMQRIAKQLWGDRKSEGGEFYNKITMYDLRHSGAIHLRQLFQKTGQSLDILRERGGWSDFKMISYYTKRLGLDGHISKEKLLLQEDKTRIETELELRKEEYDKKIKDLETKMRNQDKLIANVLKSVKEKIQR
;
A
#
# COMPACT_ATOMS: atom_id res chain seq x y z
N MET A 1 -19.02 -1.67 1.44
CA MET A 1 -18.75 -0.89 2.68
C MET A 1 -17.52 -1.43 3.37
N LYS A 2 -16.59 -0.56 3.76
CA LYS A 2 -15.33 -0.94 4.42
C LYS A 2 -15.56 -1.55 5.80
N LYS A 3 -14.97 -2.72 6.06
CA LYS A 3 -15.07 -3.42 7.36
C LYS A 3 -14.31 -2.64 8.45
N ASP A 4 -14.92 -2.47 9.61
CA ASP A 4 -14.24 -1.89 10.80
C ASP A 4 -13.45 -2.98 11.54
N VAL A 5 -12.31 -3.35 10.96
CA VAL A 5 -11.44 -4.45 11.42
C VAL A 5 -10.95 -4.27 12.86
N PHE A 6 -10.88 -3.02 13.34
CA PHE A 6 -10.35 -2.67 14.67
C PHE A 6 -11.43 -2.24 15.66
N ASN A 7 -12.72 -2.43 15.34
CA ASN A 7 -13.85 -2.04 16.18
C ASN A 7 -13.81 -0.57 16.64
N HIS A 8 -13.34 0.34 15.76
CA HIS A 8 -13.22 1.75 16.07
C HIS A 8 -14.57 2.37 16.47
N LYS A 9 -15.65 1.95 15.78
CA LYS A 9 -17.00 2.43 16.08
C LYS A 9 -17.42 2.06 17.50
N ARG A 10 -17.29 0.79 17.87
CA ARG A 10 -17.58 0.32 19.23
C ARG A 10 -16.72 1.03 20.27
N GLY A 11 -15.43 1.18 20.01
CA GLY A 11 -14.51 1.88 20.92
C GLY A 11 -14.86 3.35 21.12
N TRP A 12 -15.37 4.03 20.08
CA TRP A 12 -15.82 5.40 20.16
C TRP A 12 -17.14 5.52 20.93
N GLU A 13 -18.15 4.71 20.62
CA GLU A 13 -19.44 4.71 21.29
C GLU A 13 -19.32 4.34 22.78
N ASN A 14 -18.52 3.35 23.13
CA ASN A 14 -18.24 2.98 24.52
C ASN A 14 -17.60 4.15 25.29
N TRP A 15 -16.69 4.89 24.67
CA TRP A 15 -16.13 6.09 25.30
C TRP A 15 -17.17 7.18 25.47
N LYS A 16 -17.99 7.46 24.47
CA LYS A 16 -19.07 8.45 24.56
C LYS A 16 -20.09 8.12 25.65
N ALA A 17 -20.43 6.85 25.81
CA ALA A 17 -21.35 6.40 26.84
C ALA A 17 -20.86 6.70 28.27
N GLN A 18 -19.56 6.91 28.47
CA GLN A 18 -18.98 7.30 29.76
C GLN A 18 -19.11 8.80 30.05
N LEU A 19 -19.38 9.62 29.03
CA LEU A 19 -19.40 11.08 29.15
C LEU A 19 -20.65 11.58 29.92
N THR A 20 -20.53 11.67 31.23
CA THR A 20 -21.51 12.29 32.10
C THR A 20 -21.06 13.73 32.39
N PRO A 21 -21.95 14.63 32.93
CA PRO A 21 -21.54 15.97 33.33
C PRO A 21 -20.42 16.03 34.38
N LYS A 22 -20.22 14.92 35.12
CA LYS A 22 -19.17 14.78 36.14
C LYS A 22 -17.95 13.98 35.64
N TYR A 23 -17.97 13.53 34.38
CA TYR A 23 -16.90 12.69 33.87
C TYR A 23 -15.58 13.48 33.73
N ILE A 24 -14.56 12.95 34.36
CA ILE A 24 -13.18 13.44 34.28
C ILE A 24 -12.35 12.37 33.60
N VAL A 25 -11.63 12.76 32.55
CA VAL A 25 -10.71 11.85 31.87
C VAL A 25 -9.59 11.48 32.82
N GLU A 26 -9.36 10.19 32.99
CA GLU A 26 -8.32 9.68 33.89
C GLU A 26 -6.96 10.35 33.62
N GLY A 27 -6.37 10.92 34.69
CA GLY A 27 -5.09 11.64 34.64
C GLY A 27 -5.14 13.04 34.04
N LEU A 28 -6.34 13.64 33.89
CA LEU A 28 -6.51 15.05 33.52
C LEU A 28 -7.25 15.84 34.62
N THR A 29 -6.99 17.15 34.72
CA THR A 29 -7.79 18.06 35.54
C THR A 29 -9.19 18.16 34.96
N LYS A 30 -10.13 18.71 35.72
CA LYS A 30 -11.51 18.97 35.29
C LYS A 30 -11.56 19.90 34.08
N GLU A 31 -10.77 20.95 34.08
CA GLU A 31 -10.63 21.96 33.03
C GLU A 31 -10.11 21.33 31.75
N ASN A 32 -9.00 20.58 31.84
CA ASN A 32 -8.40 19.90 30.70
C ASN A 32 -9.29 18.78 30.16
N SER A 33 -10.02 18.08 31.03
CA SER A 33 -10.99 17.06 30.61
C SER A 33 -12.12 17.67 29.78
N LYS A 34 -12.69 18.78 30.22
CA LYS A 34 -13.72 19.51 29.47
C LYS A 34 -13.19 19.95 28.11
N LEU A 35 -12.04 20.60 28.10
CA LEU A 35 -11.39 21.10 26.89
C LEU A 35 -11.13 19.97 25.86
N PHE A 36 -10.63 18.82 26.33
CA PHE A 36 -10.39 17.63 25.55
C PHE A 36 -11.67 17.02 24.95
N ILE A 37 -12.71 16.90 25.78
CA ILE A 37 -14.02 16.35 25.35
C ILE A 37 -14.66 17.27 24.31
N ASP A 38 -14.73 18.58 24.58
CA ASP A 38 -15.30 19.57 23.69
C ASP A 38 -14.61 19.53 22.30
N TYR A 39 -13.28 19.43 22.28
CA TYR A 39 -12.51 19.30 21.04
C TYR A 39 -12.94 18.09 20.21
N LEU A 40 -13.01 16.93 20.82
CA LEU A 40 -13.34 15.68 20.12
C LEU A 40 -14.80 15.66 19.63
N LEU A 41 -15.73 16.16 20.45
CA LEU A 41 -17.16 16.24 20.08
C LEU A 41 -17.41 17.27 18.97
N ASP A 42 -16.71 18.39 18.99
CA ASP A 42 -16.77 19.39 17.92
C ASP A 42 -16.24 18.82 16.60
N LEU A 43 -15.15 18.05 16.64
CA LEU A 43 -14.62 17.37 15.45
C LEU A 43 -15.55 16.26 14.93
N GLU A 44 -16.23 15.54 15.81
CA GLU A 44 -17.25 14.56 15.43
C GLU A 44 -18.42 15.23 14.68
N LYS A 45 -18.87 16.38 15.16
CA LYS A 45 -19.96 17.16 14.55
C LYS A 45 -19.51 17.99 13.35
N GLY A 46 -18.21 18.18 13.15
CA GLY A 46 -17.65 19.05 12.12
C GLY A 46 -17.86 20.55 12.39
N VAL A 47 -17.98 20.94 13.68
CA VAL A 47 -18.11 22.35 14.11
C VAL A 47 -16.79 22.91 14.60
N ASN A 48 -16.69 24.23 14.68
CA ASN A 48 -15.46 24.94 15.10
C ASN A 48 -14.20 24.56 14.32
N ILE A 49 -14.39 24.11 13.07
CA ILE A 49 -13.29 23.73 12.19
C ILE A 49 -12.55 24.98 11.70
N PRO A 50 -11.22 25.08 11.85
CA PRO A 50 -10.40 26.18 11.35
C PRO A 50 -10.58 26.41 9.84
N LYS A 51 -10.40 27.66 9.37
CA LYS A 51 -10.61 28.03 7.96
C LYS A 51 -9.77 27.16 7.00
N ASN A 52 -8.54 26.86 7.35
CA ASN A 52 -7.56 26.14 6.53
C ASN A 52 -7.57 24.61 6.76
N ALA A 53 -8.52 24.09 7.56
CA ALA A 53 -8.66 22.65 7.78
C ALA A 53 -9.80 22.07 6.92
N PRO A 54 -9.73 20.78 6.54
CA PRO A 54 -10.82 20.12 5.84
C PRO A 54 -12.14 20.30 6.59
N LYS A 55 -13.20 20.64 5.89
CA LYS A 55 -14.53 20.88 6.49
C LYS A 55 -15.27 19.58 6.73
N GLY A 56 -16.29 19.64 7.61
CA GLY A 56 -17.17 18.53 7.95
C GLY A 56 -16.68 17.62 9.07
N PRO A 57 -17.50 16.62 9.43
CA PRO A 57 -17.22 15.64 10.48
C PRO A 57 -15.95 14.84 10.22
N ARG A 58 -15.23 14.46 11.29
CA ARG A 58 -14.11 13.53 11.20
C ARG A 58 -14.59 12.10 11.31
N ASP A 59 -13.94 11.21 10.55
CA ASP A 59 -14.21 9.77 10.67
C ASP A 59 -13.79 9.24 12.06
N ILE A 60 -14.48 8.20 12.51
CA ILE A 60 -14.32 7.63 13.86
C ILE A 60 -12.91 7.12 14.12
N LYS A 61 -12.24 6.59 13.10
CA LYS A 61 -10.83 6.14 13.21
C LYS A 61 -9.91 7.31 13.52
N THR A 62 -10.11 8.43 12.85
CA THR A 62 -9.36 9.68 13.11
C THR A 62 -9.65 10.20 14.51
N LEU A 63 -10.91 10.19 14.95
CA LEU A 63 -11.31 10.61 16.30
C LEU A 63 -10.67 9.75 17.39
N ASN A 64 -10.68 8.42 17.26
CA ASN A 64 -10.02 7.53 18.22
C ASN A 64 -8.51 7.75 18.28
N ARG A 65 -7.86 8.00 17.12
CA ARG A 65 -6.43 8.34 17.08
C ARG A 65 -6.13 9.68 17.76
N LEU A 66 -6.96 10.69 17.52
CA LEU A 66 -6.84 11.99 18.17
C LEU A 66 -7.09 11.87 19.67
N ARG A 67 -8.10 11.12 20.09
CA ARG A 67 -8.39 10.84 21.49
C ARG A 67 -7.17 10.33 22.24
N SER A 68 -6.51 9.30 21.71
CA SER A 68 -5.30 8.74 22.32
C SER A 68 -4.16 9.75 22.37
N LYS A 69 -3.88 10.44 21.27
CA LYS A 69 -2.73 11.34 21.16
C LYS A 69 -2.89 12.63 21.95
N ILE A 70 -4.06 13.28 21.87
CA ILE A 70 -4.32 14.53 22.60
C ILE A 70 -4.36 14.26 24.10
N SER A 71 -4.97 13.13 24.53
CA SER A 71 -4.93 12.73 25.94
C SER A 71 -3.50 12.59 26.45
N ALA A 72 -2.62 11.93 25.67
CA ALA A 72 -1.22 11.78 26.04
C ALA A 72 -0.51 13.14 26.14
N ILE A 73 -0.70 14.05 25.18
CA ILE A 73 -0.13 15.39 25.19
C ILE A 73 -0.60 16.16 26.43
N PHE A 74 -1.89 16.14 26.72
CA PHE A 74 -2.46 16.87 27.86
C PHE A 74 -1.93 16.35 29.19
N LYS A 75 -1.81 15.02 29.35
CA LYS A 75 -1.23 14.43 30.56
C LYS A 75 0.24 14.82 30.77
N LEU A 76 0.98 14.89 29.68
CA LEU A 76 2.38 15.31 29.75
C LEU A 76 2.54 16.80 30.07
N LEU A 77 1.79 17.67 29.41
CA LEU A 77 1.76 19.11 29.71
C LEU A 77 1.37 19.39 31.18
N GLN A 78 0.40 18.61 31.70
CA GLN A 78 0.03 18.69 33.12
C GLN A 78 1.16 18.28 34.07
N LYS A 79 1.95 17.28 33.72
CA LYS A 79 3.14 16.89 34.51
C LYS A 79 4.19 17.97 34.54
N GLU A 80 4.33 18.75 33.48
CA GLU A 80 5.19 19.94 33.39
C GLU A 80 4.59 21.18 34.08
N GLY A 81 3.53 21.00 34.87
CA GLY A 81 2.93 22.08 35.68
C GLY A 81 1.85 22.89 34.97
N ILE A 82 1.47 22.59 33.73
CA ILE A 82 0.41 23.31 33.00
C ILE A 82 -0.94 22.71 33.36
N LYS A 83 -1.49 23.11 34.50
CA LYS A 83 -2.76 22.59 35.04
C LYS A 83 -3.99 22.95 34.21
N ASP A 84 -3.95 24.04 33.47
CA ASP A 84 -5.01 24.48 32.56
C ASP A 84 -4.39 24.85 31.20
N ILE A 85 -4.58 23.97 30.23
CA ILE A 85 -3.96 24.10 28.90
C ILE A 85 -4.53 25.30 28.14
N SER A 86 -5.76 25.74 28.44
CA SER A 86 -6.36 26.93 27.80
C SER A 86 -5.63 28.23 28.16
N LYS A 87 -4.82 28.20 29.24
CA LYS A 87 -4.01 29.31 29.74
C LYS A 87 -2.52 29.10 29.51
N ALA A 88 -2.15 28.08 28.74
CA ALA A 88 -0.74 27.82 28.44
C ALA A 88 -0.12 29.01 27.69
N THR A 89 1.14 29.30 28.01
CA THR A 89 1.91 30.34 27.33
C THR A 89 2.75 29.72 26.20
N GLU A 90 3.09 30.54 25.21
CA GLU A 90 3.96 30.14 24.10
C GLU A 90 5.28 29.54 24.61
N LYS A 91 5.95 30.22 25.57
CA LYS A 91 7.20 29.76 26.17
C LYS A 91 7.07 28.36 26.78
N GLN A 92 5.99 28.08 27.52
CA GLN A 92 5.74 26.77 28.13
C GLN A 92 5.58 25.69 27.06
N VAL A 93 4.86 25.99 26.00
CA VAL A 93 4.60 25.04 24.90
C VAL A 93 5.86 24.77 24.09
N ILE A 94 6.63 25.81 23.74
CA ILE A 94 7.89 25.68 23.03
C ILE A 94 8.89 24.86 23.85
N ASN A 95 9.09 25.21 25.13
CA ASN A 95 9.99 24.46 26.02
C ASN A 95 9.60 22.98 26.09
N PHE A 96 8.32 22.68 26.32
CA PHE A 96 7.82 21.31 26.36
C PHE A 96 8.18 20.52 25.09
N PHE A 97 7.89 21.07 23.91
CA PHE A 97 8.14 20.36 22.66
C PHE A 97 9.63 20.35 22.26
N SER A 98 10.45 21.29 22.73
CA SER A 98 11.89 21.28 22.49
C SER A 98 12.65 20.29 23.37
N GLU A 99 12.21 20.10 24.61
CA GLU A 99 12.78 19.15 25.57
C GLU A 99 12.25 17.74 25.40
N TRP A 100 11.04 17.61 24.88
CA TRP A 100 10.39 16.32 24.64
C TRP A 100 11.02 15.62 23.44
N HIS A 101 12.14 15.00 23.71
CA HIS A 101 12.99 14.36 22.72
C HIS A 101 12.42 13.08 22.15
N LYS A 102 12.67 12.90 20.87
CA LYS A 102 12.81 11.63 20.13
C LYS A 102 11.50 11.09 19.58
N ASN A 103 11.53 10.55 18.46
CA ASN A 103 10.66 9.66 17.70
C ASN A 103 9.19 10.06 17.42
N HIS A 104 8.55 10.99 18.19
CA HIS A 104 7.13 11.34 17.98
C HIS A 104 6.82 12.84 18.08
N THR A 105 7.83 13.68 18.35
CA THR A 105 7.65 15.10 18.65
C THR A 105 6.87 15.84 17.56
N VAL A 106 7.20 15.62 16.29
CA VAL A 106 6.58 16.30 15.16
C VAL A 106 5.10 15.94 14.99
N ASP A 107 4.72 14.65 15.11
CA ASP A 107 3.32 14.26 14.99
C ASP A 107 2.49 14.80 16.17
N TYR A 108 3.05 14.81 17.37
CA TYR A 108 2.40 15.39 18.54
C TYR A 108 2.31 16.93 18.44
N ALA A 109 3.35 17.62 17.99
CA ALA A 109 3.32 19.05 17.73
C ALA A 109 2.27 19.42 16.68
N LYS A 110 2.18 18.66 15.58
CA LYS A 110 1.10 18.80 14.57
C LYS A 110 -0.28 18.65 15.19
N ARG A 111 -0.49 17.66 16.09
CA ARG A 111 -1.78 17.45 16.75
C ARG A 111 -2.11 18.54 17.75
N PHE A 112 -1.12 18.99 18.51
CA PHE A 112 -1.31 20.11 19.43
C PHE A 112 -1.63 21.40 18.67
N ARG A 113 -0.91 21.72 17.59
CA ARG A 113 -1.24 22.87 16.73
C ARG A 113 -2.66 22.78 16.15
N ALA A 114 -3.09 21.60 15.70
CA ALA A 114 -4.44 21.41 15.20
C ALA A 114 -5.50 21.62 16.30
N PHE A 115 -5.23 21.16 17.52
CA PHE A 115 -6.06 21.42 18.69
C PHE A 115 -6.11 22.92 19.02
N TRP A 116 -4.94 23.60 19.06
CA TRP A 116 -4.89 25.03 19.38
C TRP A 116 -5.59 25.89 18.34
N ASN A 117 -5.46 25.57 17.08
CA ASN A 117 -6.20 26.22 15.99
C ASN A 117 -7.73 26.07 16.14
N TRP A 118 -8.21 24.91 16.60
CA TRP A 118 -9.61 24.73 16.97
C TRP A 118 -10.01 25.62 18.15
N TRP A 119 -9.17 25.67 19.20
CA TRP A 119 -9.41 26.49 20.39
C TRP A 119 -9.49 27.96 20.03
N MET A 120 -8.59 28.48 19.26
CA MET A 120 -8.66 29.87 18.75
C MET A 120 -9.92 30.11 17.92
N THR A 121 -10.30 29.14 17.07
CA THR A 121 -11.50 29.27 16.22
C THR A 121 -12.78 29.29 17.03
N LYS A 122 -12.89 28.43 18.05
CA LYS A 122 -14.04 28.40 18.99
C LYS A 122 -14.17 29.70 19.71
N ASN A 123 -13.10 30.18 20.33
CA ASN A 123 -13.11 31.45 21.08
C ASN A 123 -13.44 32.66 20.20
N ARG A 124 -12.90 32.75 18.99
CA ARG A 124 -13.22 33.83 18.04
C ARG A 124 -14.70 33.89 17.72
N ARG A 125 -15.39 32.77 17.62
CA ARG A 125 -16.84 32.72 17.39
C ARG A 125 -17.65 33.21 18.61
N GLU A 126 -17.07 33.06 19.79
CA GLU A 126 -17.62 33.55 21.05
C GLU A 126 -17.20 35.00 21.34
N GLY A 127 -16.51 35.67 20.40
CA GLY A 127 -16.07 37.06 20.53
C GLY A 127 -14.74 37.24 21.28
N ASN A 128 -14.06 36.15 21.64
CA ASN A 128 -12.82 36.21 22.39
C ASN A 128 -11.58 36.03 21.45
N ILE A 129 -10.52 36.75 21.76
CA ILE A 129 -9.23 36.64 21.04
C ILE A 129 -8.27 35.80 21.87
N VAL A 130 -7.82 34.69 21.32
CA VAL A 130 -6.78 33.82 21.91
C VAL A 130 -5.54 33.91 21.03
N PRO A 131 -4.33 34.18 21.60
CA PRO A 131 -3.09 34.23 20.84
C PRO A 131 -2.71 32.83 20.31
N ASP A 132 -2.02 32.81 19.18
CA ASP A 132 -1.45 31.54 18.65
C ASP A 132 -0.12 31.24 19.32
N ILE A 133 -0.12 30.39 20.33
CA ILE A 133 1.06 29.91 21.06
C ILE A 133 1.81 28.78 20.34
N THR A 134 1.42 28.46 19.11
CA THR A 134 1.98 27.34 18.35
C THR A 134 2.77 27.79 17.11
N ILE A 135 2.93 29.09 16.93
CA ILE A 135 3.55 29.70 15.74
C ILE A 135 4.96 29.12 15.48
N ASP A 136 5.77 29.05 16.50
CA ASP A 136 7.17 28.60 16.44
C ASP A 136 7.34 27.08 16.64
N LEU A 137 6.26 26.33 16.82
CA LEU A 137 6.35 24.88 16.90
C LEU A 137 6.82 24.28 15.56
N SER A 138 7.94 23.57 15.59
CA SER A 138 8.36 22.79 14.42
C SER A 138 7.39 21.65 14.15
N THR A 139 6.76 21.67 12.97
CA THR A 139 5.84 20.63 12.50
C THR A 139 6.39 19.92 11.26
N SER A 140 7.62 20.23 10.83
CA SER A 140 8.32 19.55 9.74
C SER A 140 9.41 18.64 10.31
N GLU A 141 9.49 17.43 9.83
CA GLU A 141 10.62 16.55 10.10
C GLU A 141 11.80 17.05 9.28
N LYS A 142 12.84 17.56 9.94
CA LYS A 142 14.14 17.71 9.31
C LYS A 142 14.72 16.29 9.22
N ASN A 143 14.74 15.73 8.01
CA ASN A 143 15.31 14.42 7.72
C ASN A 143 14.73 13.30 8.62
N SER A 144 13.49 12.92 8.38
CA SER A 144 13.03 11.60 8.79
C SER A 144 13.95 10.58 8.12
N GLY A 145 14.74 9.89 8.92
CA GLY A 145 15.54 8.76 8.44
C GLY A 145 14.66 7.83 7.62
N GLU A 146 15.25 7.09 6.72
CA GLU A 146 14.49 6.17 5.88
C GLU A 146 13.60 5.25 6.75
N SER A 147 12.31 5.22 6.44
CA SER A 147 11.35 4.39 7.13
C SER A 147 11.77 2.92 7.02
N MET A 148 12.03 2.26 8.15
CA MET A 148 12.39 0.84 8.20
C MET A 148 11.15 -0.03 8.07
N PHE A 149 11.28 -1.16 7.39
CA PHE A 149 10.23 -2.17 7.26
C PHE A 149 10.88 -3.55 7.07
N VAL A 150 10.10 -4.61 7.25
CA VAL A 150 10.58 -5.97 6.95
C VAL A 150 10.41 -6.23 5.46
N TRP A 151 11.52 -6.53 4.80
CA TRP A 151 11.51 -6.95 3.40
C TRP A 151 11.90 -8.42 3.31
N LEU A 152 11.00 -9.23 2.73
CA LEU A 152 11.26 -10.61 2.35
C LEU A 152 11.58 -10.69 0.86
N THR A 153 12.69 -11.31 0.49
CA THR A 153 12.91 -11.74 -0.90
C THR A 153 11.86 -12.79 -1.29
N LYS A 154 11.76 -13.11 -2.59
CA LYS A 154 10.80 -14.14 -3.03
C LYS A 154 11.09 -15.51 -2.41
N GLU A 155 12.36 -15.87 -2.31
CA GLU A 155 12.83 -17.13 -1.71
C GLU A 155 12.52 -17.17 -0.20
N GLU A 156 12.79 -16.09 0.51
CA GLU A 156 12.44 -15.96 1.93
C GLU A 156 10.93 -16.00 2.16
N PHE A 157 10.16 -15.33 1.31
CA PHE A 157 8.69 -15.37 1.36
C PHE A 157 8.17 -16.80 1.15
N ASP A 158 8.66 -17.52 0.15
CA ASP A 158 8.25 -18.89 -0.13
C ASP A 158 8.62 -19.84 1.01
N LYS A 159 9.80 -19.67 1.63
CA LYS A 159 10.21 -20.41 2.82
C LYS A 159 9.29 -20.09 4.00
N PHE A 160 9.05 -18.81 4.27
CA PHE A 160 8.22 -18.34 5.37
C PHE A 160 6.78 -18.86 5.27
N ARG A 161 6.17 -18.76 4.07
CA ARG A 161 4.80 -19.18 3.82
C ARG A 161 4.56 -20.65 4.13
N LYS A 162 5.52 -21.54 3.91
CA LYS A 162 5.40 -22.99 4.15
C LYS A 162 5.12 -23.38 5.62
N TYR A 163 5.38 -22.48 6.57
CA TYR A 163 5.15 -22.73 8.00
C TYR A 163 3.71 -22.48 8.45
N PHE A 164 2.84 -22.05 7.55
CA PHE A 164 1.44 -21.79 7.83
C PHE A 164 0.54 -22.88 7.27
N ASP A 165 -0.68 -23.00 7.80
CA ASP A 165 -1.73 -23.81 7.20
C ASP A 165 -2.12 -23.31 5.79
N LYS A 166 -2.84 -24.14 5.04
CA LYS A 166 -3.19 -23.88 3.64
C LYS A 166 -3.98 -22.56 3.47
N ASP A 167 -4.85 -22.23 4.42
CA ASP A 167 -5.65 -21.00 4.37
C ASP A 167 -4.80 -19.76 4.54
N LYS A 168 -3.94 -19.75 5.55
CA LYS A 168 -3.01 -18.66 5.79
C LYS A 168 -1.97 -18.53 4.67
N GLN A 169 -1.53 -19.65 4.09
CA GLN A 169 -0.66 -19.63 2.90
C GLN A 169 -1.33 -18.89 1.73
N THR A 170 -2.63 -19.12 1.51
CA THR A 170 -3.40 -18.41 0.48
C THR A 170 -3.49 -16.92 0.78
N ILE A 171 -3.79 -16.55 2.02
CA ILE A 171 -3.87 -15.14 2.46
C ILE A 171 -2.52 -14.43 2.28
N LEU A 172 -1.42 -15.04 2.71
CA LEU A 172 -0.07 -14.48 2.57
C LEU A 172 0.29 -14.29 1.10
N GLN A 173 0.04 -15.30 0.26
CA GLN A 173 0.32 -15.24 -1.17
C GLN A 173 -0.51 -14.16 -1.86
N PHE A 174 -1.80 -14.03 -1.50
CA PHE A 174 -2.66 -12.99 -2.00
C PHE A 174 -2.16 -11.58 -1.62
N CYS A 175 -1.72 -11.38 -0.38
CA CYS A 175 -1.14 -10.11 0.06
C CYS A 175 0.13 -9.74 -0.71
N PHE A 176 1.01 -10.71 -0.93
CA PHE A 176 2.26 -10.54 -1.66
C PHE A 176 2.01 -10.23 -3.15
N ASP A 177 1.11 -10.97 -3.79
CA ASP A 177 0.74 -10.82 -5.19
C ASP A 177 0.05 -9.49 -5.49
N THR A 178 -0.96 -9.15 -4.69
CA THR A 178 -1.83 -7.99 -4.92
C THR A 178 -1.26 -6.68 -4.41
N ILE A 179 -0.21 -6.74 -3.57
CA ILE A 179 0.31 -5.58 -2.82
C ILE A 179 -0.79 -4.75 -2.15
N ILE A 180 -1.84 -5.45 -1.67
CA ILE A 180 -3.01 -4.86 -1.02
C ILE A 180 -2.67 -4.25 0.34
N ARG A 181 -3.45 -3.26 0.80
CA ARG A 181 -3.29 -2.70 2.16
C ARG A 181 -3.95 -3.61 3.19
N ALA A 182 -3.19 -4.59 3.69
CA ALA A 182 -3.64 -5.44 4.78
C ALA A 182 -3.51 -4.72 6.14
N PRO A 183 -4.41 -4.98 7.11
CA PRO A 183 -5.56 -5.85 6.96
C PRO A 183 -6.82 -5.17 6.39
N THR A 184 -6.87 -3.84 6.29
CA THR A 184 -8.11 -3.09 6.08
C THR A 184 -8.76 -3.27 4.70
N GLU A 185 -8.01 -3.19 3.61
CA GLU A 185 -8.55 -3.48 2.27
C GLU A 185 -8.81 -4.98 2.15
N LEU A 186 -7.86 -5.81 2.56
CA LEU A 186 -7.93 -7.27 2.46
C LEU A 186 -9.21 -7.84 3.09
N MET A 187 -9.48 -7.50 4.36
CA MET A 187 -10.64 -8.00 5.10
C MET A 187 -11.96 -7.34 4.69
N SER A 188 -11.91 -6.34 3.81
CA SER A 188 -13.10 -5.71 3.25
C SER A 188 -13.47 -6.27 1.88
N LEU A 189 -12.60 -7.08 1.26
CA LEU A 189 -12.90 -7.76 0.00
C LEU A 189 -13.99 -8.80 0.21
N LYS A 190 -14.84 -8.93 -0.78
CA LYS A 190 -15.88 -9.95 -0.88
C LYS A 190 -15.58 -10.93 -2.00
N THR A 191 -16.25 -12.06 -2.01
CA THR A 191 -16.12 -13.08 -3.05
C THR A 191 -16.41 -12.52 -4.44
N GLU A 192 -17.37 -11.62 -4.58
CA GLU A 192 -17.72 -10.93 -5.83
C GLU A 192 -16.62 -10.05 -6.41
N ASN A 193 -15.59 -9.72 -5.58
CA ASN A 193 -14.44 -8.97 -6.05
C ASN A 193 -13.39 -9.85 -6.75
N ILE A 194 -13.56 -11.17 -6.72
CA ILE A 194 -12.72 -12.14 -7.42
C ILE A 194 -13.54 -12.73 -8.57
N TYR A 195 -13.00 -12.70 -9.77
CA TYR A 195 -13.69 -13.22 -10.95
C TYR A 195 -12.70 -13.74 -11.98
N GLU A 196 -13.15 -14.67 -12.82
CA GLU A 196 -12.39 -15.20 -13.93
C GLU A 196 -12.65 -14.36 -15.19
N LYS A 197 -11.59 -14.10 -15.95
CA LYS A 197 -11.65 -13.40 -17.23
C LYS A 197 -10.69 -14.08 -18.21
N GLY A 198 -11.22 -14.85 -19.15
CA GLY A 198 -10.42 -15.79 -19.95
C GLY A 198 -9.76 -16.83 -19.04
N ASP A 199 -8.49 -17.06 -19.22
CA ASP A 199 -7.69 -18.01 -18.42
C ASP A 199 -7.10 -17.40 -17.15
N GLU A 200 -7.43 -16.14 -16.84
CA GLU A 200 -6.87 -15.40 -15.73
C GLU A 200 -7.90 -15.16 -14.62
N VAL A 201 -7.43 -15.15 -13.38
CA VAL A 201 -8.21 -14.74 -12.21
C VAL A 201 -7.91 -13.27 -11.93
N TRP A 202 -8.94 -12.48 -11.76
CA TRP A 202 -8.86 -11.03 -11.55
C TRP A 202 -9.40 -10.64 -10.17
N VAL A 203 -8.89 -9.53 -9.63
CA VAL A 203 -9.40 -8.89 -8.43
C VAL A 203 -9.84 -7.46 -8.74
N ASP A 204 -11.00 -7.07 -8.22
CA ASP A 204 -11.50 -5.71 -8.19
C ASP A 204 -11.44 -5.17 -6.76
N ILE A 205 -10.62 -4.15 -6.52
CA ILE A 205 -10.57 -3.43 -5.24
C ILE A 205 -11.33 -2.11 -5.42
N PRO A 206 -12.61 -2.05 -5.03
CA PRO A 206 -13.46 -0.89 -5.29
C PRO A 206 -13.05 0.34 -4.46
N ASN A 207 -13.49 1.52 -4.92
CA ASN A 207 -13.15 2.80 -4.28
C ASN A 207 -13.60 2.91 -2.82
N ASP A 208 -14.74 2.32 -2.47
CA ASP A 208 -15.32 2.42 -1.13
C ASP A 208 -14.52 1.66 -0.06
N ILE A 209 -13.73 0.66 -0.45
CA ILE A 209 -12.83 -0.06 0.45
C ILE A 209 -11.38 0.41 0.34
N SER A 210 -10.99 0.98 -0.79
CA SER A 210 -9.65 1.53 -0.96
C SER A 210 -9.44 2.80 -0.12
N LYS A 211 -8.20 3.02 0.30
CA LYS A 211 -7.81 4.30 0.95
C LYS A 211 -7.60 5.41 -0.07
N THR A 212 -7.24 5.07 -1.29
CA THR A 212 -6.89 5.99 -2.37
C THR A 212 -7.81 5.76 -3.58
N ILE A 213 -7.35 5.05 -4.58
CA ILE A 213 -8.06 4.79 -5.82
C ILE A 213 -8.38 3.30 -5.89
N GLY A 214 -9.60 2.96 -6.29
CA GLY A 214 -9.99 1.59 -6.63
C GLY A 214 -9.20 1.10 -7.84
N ARG A 215 -9.04 -0.21 -7.96
CA ARG A 215 -8.21 -0.81 -9.00
C ARG A 215 -8.60 -2.23 -9.33
N LYS A 216 -8.36 -2.61 -10.59
CA LYS A 216 -8.64 -3.96 -11.11
C LYS A 216 -7.38 -4.50 -11.77
N PHE A 217 -7.01 -5.72 -11.45
CA PHE A 217 -5.85 -6.38 -12.06
C PHE A 217 -5.92 -7.89 -11.89
N ASN A 218 -5.14 -8.62 -12.69
CA ASN A 218 -5.04 -10.07 -12.61
C ASN A 218 -4.17 -10.54 -11.44
N LEU A 219 -4.45 -11.74 -10.96
CA LEU A 219 -3.67 -12.42 -9.92
C LEU A 219 -2.61 -13.28 -10.60
N VAL A 220 -1.33 -12.95 -10.37
CA VAL A 220 -0.21 -13.65 -11.03
C VAL A 220 0.15 -14.95 -10.30
N TYR A 221 0.13 -14.90 -8.97
CA TYR A 221 0.58 -16.03 -8.14
C TYR A 221 -0.53 -16.68 -7.33
N SER A 222 -1.61 -15.96 -7.04
CA SER A 222 -2.61 -16.36 -6.04
C SER A 222 -3.96 -16.79 -6.62
N GLY A 223 -4.16 -16.64 -7.94
CA GLY A 223 -5.48 -16.87 -8.57
C GLY A 223 -6.09 -18.22 -8.22
N ASN A 224 -5.43 -19.32 -8.58
CA ASN A 224 -5.94 -20.68 -8.33
C ASN A 224 -6.13 -20.96 -6.84
N SER A 225 -5.19 -20.54 -5.99
CA SER A 225 -5.28 -20.78 -4.54
C SER A 225 -6.44 -20.03 -3.90
N VAL A 226 -6.80 -18.86 -4.43
CA VAL A 226 -7.98 -18.08 -3.97
C VAL A 226 -9.28 -18.74 -4.42
N LEU A 227 -9.37 -19.20 -5.66
CA LEU A 227 -10.55 -19.95 -6.15
C LEU A 227 -10.76 -21.23 -5.35
N GLU A 228 -9.69 -21.99 -5.08
CA GLU A 228 -9.75 -23.16 -4.21
C GLU A 228 -10.17 -22.81 -2.78
N TYR A 229 -9.71 -21.68 -2.24
CA TYR A 229 -10.11 -21.20 -0.92
C TYR A 229 -11.62 -20.92 -0.89
N ILE A 230 -12.14 -20.18 -1.86
CA ILE A 230 -13.57 -19.87 -1.99
C ILE A 230 -14.39 -21.17 -2.03
N LYS A 231 -13.98 -22.12 -2.86
CA LYS A 231 -14.66 -23.43 -2.99
C LYS A 231 -14.59 -24.24 -1.69
N ARG A 232 -13.41 -24.34 -1.06
CA ARG A 232 -13.22 -25.14 0.16
C ARG A 232 -14.03 -24.63 1.35
N HIS A 233 -14.25 -23.32 1.43
CA HIS A 233 -15.04 -22.69 2.49
C HIS A 233 -16.51 -22.47 2.13
N ASP A 234 -16.97 -23.00 0.99
CA ASP A 234 -18.34 -22.83 0.47
C ASP A 234 -18.82 -21.36 0.50
N LYS A 235 -17.90 -20.43 0.20
CA LYS A 235 -18.20 -19.01 0.23
C LYS A 235 -19.20 -18.64 -0.86
N LYS A 236 -20.25 -17.92 -0.46
CA LYS A 236 -21.30 -17.42 -1.37
C LYS A 236 -20.96 -16.03 -1.88
N GLN A 237 -21.61 -15.62 -2.96
CA GLN A 237 -21.51 -14.26 -3.46
C GLN A 237 -21.93 -13.26 -2.38
N GLY A 238 -21.11 -12.24 -2.15
CA GLY A 238 -21.33 -11.22 -1.12
C GLY A 238 -20.70 -11.52 0.23
N ASP A 239 -20.21 -12.76 0.48
CA ASP A 239 -19.44 -13.07 1.69
C ASP A 239 -18.09 -12.36 1.69
N TYR A 240 -17.57 -12.05 2.87
CA TYR A 240 -16.19 -11.59 2.96
C TYR A 240 -15.24 -12.68 2.51
N LEU A 241 -14.30 -12.30 1.62
CA LEU A 241 -13.33 -13.23 1.05
C LEU A 241 -12.49 -13.91 2.13
N PHE A 242 -11.89 -13.10 3.02
CA PHE A 242 -11.06 -13.59 4.13
C PHE A 242 -11.59 -13.09 5.46
N GLU A 243 -11.69 -14.01 6.45
CA GLU A 243 -12.13 -13.73 7.81
C GLU A 243 -11.14 -14.32 8.80
N PHE A 244 -10.46 -13.46 9.53
CA PHE A 244 -9.45 -13.85 10.54
C PHE A 244 -9.20 -12.69 11.51
N ASP A 245 -8.59 -13.00 12.66
CA ASP A 245 -8.06 -11.98 13.56
C ASP A 245 -6.69 -11.52 13.09
N SER A 246 -6.62 -10.28 12.61
CA SER A 246 -5.38 -9.71 12.07
C SER A 246 -4.28 -9.54 13.13
N THR A 247 -4.64 -9.36 14.40
CA THR A 247 -3.69 -9.24 15.50
C THR A 247 -3.05 -10.59 15.81
N MET A 248 -3.87 -11.63 15.91
CA MET A 248 -3.39 -12.99 16.12
C MET A 248 -2.55 -13.45 14.94
N PHE A 249 -2.97 -13.15 13.71
CA PHE A 249 -2.21 -13.51 12.51
C PHE A 249 -0.83 -12.84 12.50
N ASN A 250 -0.75 -11.53 12.78
CA ASN A 250 0.53 -10.84 12.88
C ASN A 250 1.44 -11.42 13.97
N ARG A 251 0.89 -11.79 15.14
CA ARG A 251 1.65 -12.45 16.21
C ARG A 251 2.21 -13.81 15.77
N GLU A 252 1.44 -14.59 15.04
CA GLU A 252 1.90 -15.86 14.47
C GLU A 252 3.01 -15.63 13.43
N MET A 253 2.85 -14.66 12.54
CA MET A 253 3.89 -14.24 11.59
C MET A 253 5.19 -13.88 12.32
N GLN A 254 5.12 -13.07 13.36
CA GLN A 254 6.28 -12.65 14.15
C GLN A 254 6.96 -13.83 14.86
N ARG A 255 6.18 -14.76 15.42
CA ARG A 255 6.69 -15.98 16.07
C ARG A 255 7.46 -16.85 15.07
N ILE A 256 6.88 -17.09 13.88
CA ILE A 256 7.51 -17.90 12.83
C ILE A 256 8.75 -17.18 12.28
N ALA A 257 8.68 -15.88 12.04
CA ALA A 257 9.84 -15.11 11.60
C ALA A 257 10.99 -15.14 12.61
N LYS A 258 10.69 -15.06 13.91
CA LYS A 258 11.70 -15.23 14.97
C LYS A 258 12.32 -16.63 14.96
N GLN A 259 11.53 -17.65 14.71
CA GLN A 259 12.01 -19.04 14.60
C GLN A 259 12.96 -19.23 13.40
N LEU A 260 12.65 -18.58 12.25
CA LEU A 260 13.41 -18.73 11.03
C LEU A 260 14.68 -17.88 10.98
N TRP A 261 14.64 -16.67 11.53
CA TRP A 261 15.70 -15.69 11.36
C TRP A 261 16.24 -15.10 12.66
N GLY A 262 15.64 -15.43 13.82
CA GLY A 262 16.06 -14.88 15.11
C GLY A 262 15.87 -13.38 15.18
N ASP A 263 16.88 -12.69 15.73
CA ASP A 263 16.92 -11.23 15.86
C ASP A 263 17.72 -10.56 14.72
N ARG A 264 17.74 -11.16 13.53
CA ARG A 264 18.37 -10.56 12.35
C ARG A 264 17.49 -9.46 11.77
N LYS A 265 18.14 -8.46 11.17
CA LYS A 265 17.46 -7.43 10.37
C LYS A 265 17.30 -7.90 8.93
N SER A 266 16.18 -7.55 8.32
CA SER A 266 15.98 -7.67 6.87
C SER A 266 16.74 -6.55 6.14
N GLU A 267 16.89 -6.68 4.83
CA GLU A 267 17.47 -5.62 3.99
C GLU A 267 16.64 -4.32 4.01
N GLY A 268 15.36 -4.39 4.40
CA GLY A 268 14.52 -3.22 4.66
C GLY A 268 14.86 -2.46 5.96
N GLY A 269 15.83 -2.94 6.74
CA GLY A 269 16.36 -2.30 7.95
C GLY A 269 15.64 -2.67 9.25
N GLU A 270 14.44 -3.25 9.20
CA GLU A 270 13.70 -3.68 10.38
C GLU A 270 13.97 -5.18 10.69
N PHE A 271 13.83 -5.57 11.95
CA PHE A 271 13.99 -6.95 12.40
C PHE A 271 12.89 -7.85 11.84
N TYR A 272 13.24 -9.06 11.35
CA TYR A 272 12.27 -10.02 10.83
C TYR A 272 11.16 -10.36 11.82
N ASN A 273 11.47 -10.44 13.11
CA ASN A 273 10.51 -10.74 14.18
C ASN A 273 9.46 -9.63 14.43
N LYS A 274 9.53 -8.51 13.71
CA LYS A 274 8.52 -7.44 13.73
C LYS A 274 7.62 -7.43 12.49
N ILE A 275 7.73 -8.45 11.65
CA ILE A 275 6.94 -8.57 10.42
C ILE A 275 5.43 -8.45 10.70
N THR A 276 4.75 -7.77 9.79
CA THR A 276 3.30 -7.65 9.76
C THR A 276 2.77 -7.96 8.35
N MET A 277 1.46 -8.17 8.23
CA MET A 277 0.84 -8.33 6.91
C MET A 277 1.09 -7.13 5.99
N TYR A 278 1.32 -5.93 6.54
CA TYR A 278 1.61 -4.75 5.73
C TYR A 278 2.99 -4.83 5.07
N ASP A 279 3.94 -5.52 5.69
CA ASP A 279 5.28 -5.73 5.13
C ASP A 279 5.28 -6.62 3.89
N LEU A 280 4.26 -7.48 3.72
CA LEU A 280 4.06 -8.24 2.49
C LEU A 280 3.74 -7.34 1.29
N ARG A 281 3.09 -6.19 1.54
CA ARG A 281 2.90 -5.17 0.51
C ARG A 281 4.23 -4.57 0.06
N HIS A 282 5.13 -4.31 1.01
CA HIS A 282 6.48 -3.82 0.69
C HIS A 282 7.27 -4.87 -0.10
N SER A 283 7.28 -6.10 0.39
CA SER A 283 7.99 -7.22 -0.23
C SER A 283 7.46 -7.52 -1.64
N GLY A 284 6.15 -7.59 -1.82
CA GLY A 284 5.52 -7.79 -3.12
C GLY A 284 5.79 -6.66 -4.11
N ALA A 285 5.73 -5.40 -3.64
CA ALA A 285 6.03 -4.24 -4.50
C ALA A 285 7.48 -4.21 -4.97
N ILE A 286 8.43 -4.54 -4.09
CA ILE A 286 9.86 -4.63 -4.45
C ILE A 286 10.07 -5.78 -5.44
N HIS A 287 9.48 -6.96 -5.18
CA HIS A 287 9.57 -8.10 -6.08
C HIS A 287 9.01 -7.78 -7.48
N LEU A 288 7.81 -7.23 -7.57
CA LEU A 288 7.21 -6.83 -8.84
C LEU A 288 8.06 -5.75 -9.54
N ARG A 289 8.61 -4.81 -8.81
CA ARG A 289 9.52 -3.80 -9.38
C ARG A 289 10.75 -4.42 -10.03
N GLN A 290 11.38 -5.40 -9.37
CA GLN A 290 12.52 -6.15 -9.91
C GLN A 290 12.13 -6.97 -11.14
N LEU A 291 10.95 -7.60 -11.09
CA LEU A 291 10.44 -8.39 -12.20
C LEU A 291 10.15 -7.52 -13.44
N PHE A 292 9.49 -6.38 -13.25
CA PHE A 292 9.18 -5.44 -14.33
C PHE A 292 10.44 -4.86 -14.97
N GLN A 293 11.48 -4.61 -14.17
CA GLN A 293 12.78 -4.20 -14.71
C GLN A 293 13.42 -5.28 -15.60
N LYS A 294 13.22 -6.56 -15.26
CA LYS A 294 13.74 -7.69 -16.04
C LYS A 294 12.92 -7.97 -17.31
N THR A 295 11.62 -7.72 -17.27
CA THR A 295 10.68 -8.05 -18.34
C THR A 295 10.28 -6.83 -19.21
N GLY A 296 10.82 -5.65 -18.94
CA GLY A 296 10.52 -4.44 -19.69
C GLY A 296 9.08 -3.90 -19.49
N GLN A 297 8.36 -4.37 -18.46
CA GLN A 297 7.01 -3.89 -18.20
C GLN A 297 6.99 -2.48 -17.60
N SER A 298 5.96 -1.71 -17.93
CA SER A 298 5.80 -0.33 -17.45
C SER A 298 5.59 -0.26 -15.95
N LEU A 299 6.25 0.70 -15.32
CA LEU A 299 6.05 1.03 -13.91
C LEU A 299 4.66 1.62 -13.60
N ASP A 300 3.93 2.09 -14.61
CA ASP A 300 2.53 2.50 -14.46
C ASP A 300 1.65 1.36 -13.97
N ILE A 301 1.88 0.14 -14.46
CA ILE A 301 1.17 -1.06 -14.02
C ILE A 301 1.39 -1.28 -12.51
N LEU A 302 2.62 -1.11 -12.04
CA LEU A 302 2.93 -1.23 -10.60
C LEU A 302 2.26 -0.12 -9.79
N ARG A 303 2.24 1.12 -10.31
CA ARG A 303 1.57 2.26 -9.69
C ARG A 303 0.06 2.00 -9.54
N GLU A 304 -0.59 1.55 -10.59
CA GLU A 304 -2.01 1.21 -10.60
C GLU A 304 -2.31 0.05 -9.65
N ARG A 305 -1.54 -1.05 -9.72
CA ARG A 305 -1.69 -2.21 -8.84
C ARG A 305 -1.51 -1.84 -7.36
N GLY A 306 -0.59 -0.91 -7.05
CA GLY A 306 -0.39 -0.36 -5.71
C GLY A 306 -1.48 0.62 -5.26
N GLY A 307 -2.30 1.13 -6.19
CA GLY A 307 -3.27 2.20 -5.92
C GLY A 307 -2.55 3.47 -5.44
N TRP A 308 -1.45 3.84 -6.10
CA TRP A 308 -0.68 5.05 -5.80
C TRP A 308 -1.04 6.16 -6.80
N SER A 309 -1.23 7.37 -6.26
CA SER A 309 -1.54 8.55 -7.07
C SER A 309 -0.37 9.03 -7.91
N ASP A 310 0.85 8.80 -7.42
CA ASP A 310 2.10 9.24 -8.03
C ASP A 310 3.23 8.20 -7.90
N PHE A 311 4.37 8.47 -8.52
CA PHE A 311 5.54 7.58 -8.53
C PHE A 311 6.40 7.65 -7.26
N LYS A 312 6.09 8.51 -6.27
CA LYS A 312 6.92 8.66 -5.06
C LYS A 312 7.11 7.36 -4.31
N MET A 313 6.04 6.54 -4.24
CA MET A 313 6.14 5.22 -3.59
C MET A 313 7.02 4.26 -4.38
N ILE A 314 7.02 4.32 -5.71
CA ILE A 314 7.91 3.51 -6.54
C ILE A 314 9.35 3.95 -6.32
N SER A 315 9.62 5.26 -6.33
CA SER A 315 10.95 5.80 -6.01
C SER A 315 11.44 5.35 -4.62
N TYR A 316 10.55 5.32 -3.62
CA TYR A 316 10.87 4.81 -2.30
C TYR A 316 11.39 3.35 -2.34
N TYR A 317 10.75 2.47 -3.13
CA TYR A 317 11.21 1.09 -3.30
C TYR A 317 12.47 0.98 -4.15
N THR A 318 12.63 1.84 -5.17
CA THR A 318 13.82 1.90 -6.02
C THR A 318 15.06 2.26 -5.22
N LYS A 319 14.96 3.23 -4.32
CA LYS A 319 16.06 3.60 -3.39
C LYS A 319 16.53 2.41 -2.57
N ARG A 320 15.60 1.64 -2.02
CA ARG A 320 15.92 0.44 -1.22
C ARG A 320 16.63 -0.65 -2.01
N LEU A 321 16.43 -0.71 -3.31
CA LEU A 321 17.14 -1.62 -4.20
C LEU A 321 18.54 -1.11 -4.59
N GLY A 322 18.97 0.05 -4.11
CA GLY A 322 20.23 0.66 -4.53
C GLY A 322 20.26 1.06 -6.01
N LEU A 323 19.09 1.23 -6.63
CA LEU A 323 18.94 1.54 -8.05
C LEU A 323 18.86 3.05 -8.34
N ASP A 324 19.15 3.89 -7.37
CA ASP A 324 19.09 5.35 -7.53
C ASP A 324 20.20 5.84 -8.47
N GLY A 325 19.79 6.21 -9.68
CA GLY A 325 20.67 6.80 -10.68
C GLY A 325 21.76 5.87 -11.22
N HIS A 326 21.84 4.61 -10.74
CA HIS A 326 22.80 3.65 -11.27
C HIS A 326 22.32 3.06 -12.60
N ILE A 327 23.06 3.32 -13.66
CA ILE A 327 22.87 2.70 -14.97
C ILE A 327 23.93 1.59 -15.10
N SER A 328 23.50 0.34 -15.14
CA SER A 328 24.41 -0.76 -15.46
C SER A 328 24.78 -0.68 -16.94
N LYS A 329 25.98 -0.15 -17.23
CA LYS A 329 26.49 -0.02 -18.59
C LYS A 329 26.49 -1.35 -19.33
N GLU A 330 26.92 -2.41 -18.67
CA GLU A 330 26.90 -3.76 -19.23
C GLU A 330 25.50 -4.24 -19.65
N LYS A 331 24.50 -4.05 -18.78
CA LYS A 331 23.11 -4.46 -19.08
C LYS A 331 22.49 -3.60 -20.19
N LEU A 332 22.82 -2.31 -20.24
CA LEU A 332 22.33 -1.43 -21.29
C LEU A 332 22.90 -1.83 -22.65
N LEU A 333 24.22 -2.06 -22.73
CA LEU A 333 24.89 -2.49 -23.96
C LEU A 333 24.44 -3.87 -24.42
N LEU A 334 24.25 -4.83 -23.50
CA LEU A 334 23.70 -6.15 -23.82
C LEU A 334 22.27 -6.08 -24.38
N GLN A 335 21.44 -5.14 -23.87
CA GLN A 335 20.08 -4.95 -24.37
C GLN A 335 20.09 -4.30 -25.77
N GLU A 336 20.97 -3.32 -26.00
CA GLU A 336 21.15 -2.70 -27.32
C GLU A 336 21.66 -3.72 -28.35
N ASP A 337 22.64 -4.54 -27.99
CA ASP A 337 23.15 -5.61 -28.86
C ASP A 337 22.09 -6.68 -29.15
N LYS A 338 21.29 -7.06 -28.17
CA LYS A 338 20.17 -7.99 -28.36
C LYS A 338 19.13 -7.43 -29.33
N THR A 339 18.74 -6.16 -29.17
CA THR A 339 17.78 -5.50 -30.04
C THR A 339 18.33 -5.41 -31.48
N ARG A 340 19.62 -5.10 -31.64
CA ARG A 340 20.29 -5.07 -32.95
C ARG A 340 20.29 -6.45 -33.61
N ILE A 341 20.60 -7.51 -32.86
CA ILE A 341 20.59 -8.89 -33.36
C ILE A 341 19.19 -9.34 -33.74
N GLU A 342 18.19 -9.01 -32.94
CA GLU A 342 16.78 -9.33 -33.23
C GLU A 342 16.32 -8.63 -34.53
N THR A 343 16.65 -7.36 -34.71
CA THR A 343 16.35 -6.60 -35.94
C THR A 343 17.06 -7.19 -37.15
N GLU A 344 18.33 -7.58 -37.02
CA GLU A 344 19.10 -8.21 -38.11
C GLU A 344 18.54 -9.58 -38.48
N LEU A 345 18.08 -10.36 -37.50
CA LEU A 345 17.43 -11.66 -37.73
C LEU A 345 16.09 -11.49 -38.47
N GLU A 346 15.29 -10.49 -38.12
CA GLU A 346 14.03 -10.19 -38.84
C GLU A 346 14.29 -9.80 -40.29
N LEU A 347 15.27 -8.92 -40.55
CA LEU A 347 15.65 -8.54 -41.91
C LEU A 347 16.13 -9.74 -42.75
N ARG A 348 16.94 -10.61 -42.17
CA ARG A 348 17.40 -11.84 -42.84
C ARG A 348 16.22 -12.79 -43.13
N LYS A 349 15.29 -12.90 -42.20
CA LYS A 349 14.09 -13.74 -42.40
C LYS A 349 13.27 -13.22 -43.58
N GLU A 350 13.03 -11.92 -43.67
CA GLU A 350 12.32 -11.32 -44.80
C GLU A 350 13.05 -11.54 -46.15
N GLU A 351 14.41 -11.50 -46.14
CA GLU A 351 15.20 -11.79 -47.32
C GLU A 351 15.07 -13.27 -47.76
N TYR A 352 15.09 -14.18 -46.78
CA TYR A 352 14.90 -15.62 -47.07
C TYR A 352 13.49 -15.90 -47.56
N ASP A 353 12.46 -15.31 -47.02
CA ASP A 353 11.07 -15.45 -47.46
C ASP A 353 10.90 -14.97 -48.90
N LYS A 354 11.55 -13.84 -49.27
CA LYS A 354 11.60 -13.40 -50.68
C LYS A 354 12.26 -14.39 -51.60
N LYS A 355 13.43 -14.93 -51.20
CA LYS A 355 14.15 -15.93 -51.99
C LYS A 355 13.35 -17.20 -52.17
N ILE A 356 12.65 -17.66 -51.13
CA ILE A 356 11.78 -18.84 -51.18
C ILE A 356 10.65 -18.60 -52.19
N LYS A 357 9.96 -17.48 -52.13
CA LYS A 357 8.90 -17.14 -53.12
C LYS A 357 9.40 -17.06 -54.54
N ASP A 358 10.60 -16.54 -54.75
CA ASP A 358 11.22 -16.45 -56.09
C ASP A 358 11.59 -17.88 -56.61
N LEU A 359 12.11 -18.73 -55.74
CA LEU A 359 12.42 -20.13 -56.09
C LEU A 359 11.14 -20.92 -56.35
N GLU A 360 10.10 -20.76 -55.57
CA GLU A 360 8.80 -21.39 -55.83
C GLU A 360 8.21 -20.98 -57.16
N THR A 361 8.35 -19.69 -57.51
CA THR A 361 7.89 -19.17 -58.83
C THR A 361 8.68 -19.77 -59.95
N LYS A 362 10.01 -19.93 -59.82
CA LYS A 362 10.90 -20.57 -60.82
C LYS A 362 10.53 -22.05 -60.99
N MET A 363 10.33 -22.78 -59.89
CA MET A 363 9.89 -24.17 -59.90
C MET A 363 8.56 -24.34 -60.63
N ARG A 364 7.56 -23.54 -60.33
CA ARG A 364 6.24 -23.56 -61.02
C ARG A 364 6.38 -23.35 -62.54
N ASN A 365 7.28 -22.44 -62.95
CA ASN A 365 7.53 -22.19 -64.35
C ASN A 365 8.25 -23.39 -65.03
N GLN A 366 9.21 -24.01 -64.33
CA GLN A 366 9.86 -25.24 -64.84
C GLN A 366 8.86 -26.40 -64.98
N ASP A 367 8.01 -26.60 -63.99
CA ASP A 367 6.96 -27.62 -64.03
C ASP A 367 6.03 -27.42 -65.23
N LYS A 368 5.62 -26.17 -65.51
CA LYS A 368 4.83 -25.87 -66.73
C LYS A 368 5.56 -26.18 -68.00
N LEU A 369 6.88 -25.89 -68.06
CA LEU A 369 7.71 -26.17 -69.23
C LEU A 369 7.85 -27.68 -69.43
N ILE A 370 8.10 -28.46 -68.40
CA ILE A 370 8.15 -29.92 -68.41
C ILE A 370 6.82 -30.50 -68.88
N ALA A 371 5.69 -30.00 -68.35
CA ALA A 371 4.35 -30.44 -68.75
C ALA A 371 4.08 -30.19 -70.25
N ASN A 372 4.51 -29.02 -70.75
CA ASN A 372 4.37 -28.68 -72.20
C ASN A 372 5.26 -29.57 -73.07
N VAL A 373 6.51 -29.85 -72.66
CA VAL A 373 7.38 -30.81 -73.38
C VAL A 373 6.81 -32.20 -73.37
N LEU A 374 6.34 -32.69 -72.25
CA LEU A 374 5.70 -34.03 -72.15
C LEU A 374 4.46 -34.12 -73.06
N LYS A 375 3.67 -33.07 -73.13
CA LYS A 375 2.51 -33.01 -74.04
C LYS A 375 2.94 -33.07 -75.48
N SER A 376 3.93 -32.31 -75.90
CA SER A 376 4.46 -32.29 -77.25
C SER A 376 5.12 -33.63 -77.64
N VAL A 377 5.78 -34.33 -76.72
CA VAL A 377 6.34 -35.66 -76.93
C VAL A 377 5.22 -36.72 -77.14
N LYS A 378 4.16 -36.66 -76.27
CA LYS A 378 3.00 -37.54 -76.43
C LYS A 378 2.29 -37.37 -77.78
N GLU A 379 2.10 -36.14 -78.23
CA GLU A 379 1.52 -35.80 -79.53
C GLU A 379 2.36 -36.31 -80.72
N LYS A 380 3.70 -36.35 -80.53
CA LYS A 380 4.61 -36.93 -81.60
C LYS A 380 4.67 -38.45 -81.57
N ILE A 381 4.38 -39.12 -80.46
CA ILE A 381 4.33 -40.59 -80.39
C ILE A 381 3.01 -41.15 -80.88
N GLN A 382 1.94 -40.33 -80.89
CA GLN A 382 0.62 -40.71 -81.38
C GLN A 382 0.40 -40.46 -82.89
N ARG A 383 1.36 -39.84 -83.57
CA ARG A 383 1.47 -39.73 -85.02
C ARG A 383 2.39 -40.77 -85.59
#